data_709c8a1e3a4c5fed929112bce795af8c
#
_entry.id   709c8a1e3a4c5fed929112bce795af8c
#
_cell.length_a   1.000
_cell.length_b   1.000
_cell.length_c   1.000
_cell.angle_alpha   90.00
_cell.angle_beta   90.00
_cell.angle_gamma   90.00
#
_symmetry.space_group_name_H-M   'P 1'
#
loop_
_entity.id
_entity.type
_entity.pdbx_description
1 polymer ?
#
loop_
_entity_poly.entity_id
_entity_poly.type
_entity_poly.pdbx_seq_one_letter_code
_entity_poly.pdbx_strand_id
1 'polypeptide(L)'
;MTELIEGQNKAEFIVTEANGSLSRESVTVLSGQNLQPGHILGKVSVGTATGAAVSGNTGNGTITDVSAGDTARAGIYQIVCIEPATNIGTFAVENPNGVIIGHAVVGAAFAGEVNFTLTDGATDFVAGDRFTVTAAEGSGKYKEYNPA
;
A
#
# COMPACT_ATOMS: atom_id res chain seq x y z
N MET A 1 -26.31 -27.09 41.91
CA MET A 1 -26.90 -25.98 41.14
C MET A 1 -25.97 -25.71 40.00
N THR A 2 -26.46 -25.81 38.76
CA THR A 2 -25.67 -25.46 37.56
C THR A 2 -25.78 -23.94 37.41
N GLU A 3 -24.67 -23.25 37.47
CA GLU A 3 -24.63 -21.79 37.22
C GLU A 3 -25.05 -21.53 35.79
N LEU A 4 -26.09 -20.75 35.61
CA LEU A 4 -26.52 -20.26 34.29
C LEU A 4 -25.62 -19.07 33.92
N ILE A 5 -24.64 -19.32 33.02
CA ILE A 5 -23.79 -18.28 32.47
C ILE A 5 -24.50 -17.75 31.22
N GLU A 6 -25.01 -16.52 31.28
CA GLU A 6 -25.53 -15.82 30.12
C GLU A 6 -24.37 -15.39 29.21
N GLY A 7 -24.46 -15.72 27.94
CA GLY A 7 -23.48 -15.27 26.96
C GLY A 7 -23.61 -13.77 26.68
N GLN A 8 -22.52 -13.14 26.27
CA GLN A 8 -22.44 -11.71 25.93
C GLN A 8 -23.46 -11.34 24.83
N ASN A 9 -24.25 -10.31 25.07
CA ASN A 9 -25.15 -9.77 24.05
C ASN A 9 -24.35 -9.05 22.94
N LYS A 10 -24.80 -9.20 21.69
CA LYS A 10 -24.07 -8.69 20.50
C LYS A 10 -23.82 -7.17 20.47
N ALA A 11 -24.51 -6.39 21.28
CA ALA A 11 -24.41 -4.93 21.34
C ALA A 11 -24.06 -4.40 22.74
N GLU A 12 -23.63 -5.25 23.65
CA GLU A 12 -23.36 -4.91 25.06
C GLU A 12 -22.25 -3.85 25.24
N PHE A 13 -21.36 -3.71 24.24
CA PHE A 13 -20.31 -2.70 24.22
C PHE A 13 -20.80 -1.29 23.86
N ILE A 14 -22.04 -1.14 23.38
CA ILE A 14 -22.61 0.16 22.99
C ILE A 14 -23.23 0.80 24.24
N VAL A 15 -22.57 1.83 24.78
CA VAL A 15 -23.07 2.57 25.95
C VAL A 15 -24.12 3.60 25.54
N THR A 16 -23.90 4.32 24.45
CA THR A 16 -24.83 5.30 23.85
C THR A 16 -24.72 5.27 22.34
N GLU A 17 -25.83 5.52 21.66
CA GLU A 17 -25.87 5.57 20.21
C GLU A 17 -26.67 6.81 19.75
N ALA A 18 -26.15 7.51 18.74
CA ALA A 18 -26.91 8.56 18.07
C ALA A 18 -28.05 7.96 17.21
N ASN A 19 -28.90 8.78 16.61
CA ASN A 19 -29.93 8.30 15.70
C ASN A 19 -29.32 7.36 14.64
N GLY A 20 -29.90 6.18 14.43
CA GLY A 20 -29.38 5.13 13.57
C GLY A 20 -29.09 5.56 12.11
N SER A 21 -29.73 6.62 11.62
CA SER A 21 -29.41 7.22 10.32
C SER A 21 -28.07 7.98 10.29
N LEU A 22 -27.53 8.35 11.47
CA LEU A 22 -26.28 9.08 11.63
C LEU A 22 -25.14 8.20 12.17
N SER A 23 -25.45 7.08 12.84
CA SER A 23 -24.50 6.23 13.54
C SER A 23 -24.29 4.86 12.92
N ARG A 24 -25.09 4.48 11.91
CA ARG A 24 -25.02 3.15 11.30
C ARG A 24 -24.82 3.24 9.79
N GLU A 25 -23.89 2.44 9.28
CA GLU A 25 -23.64 2.27 7.86
C GLU A 25 -23.60 0.79 7.52
N SER A 26 -24.17 0.42 6.37
CA SER A 26 -24.05 -0.94 5.82
C SER A 26 -22.82 -1.02 4.92
N VAL A 27 -21.88 -1.88 5.27
CA VAL A 27 -20.63 -2.05 4.53
C VAL A 27 -20.50 -3.47 3.97
N THR A 28 -19.81 -3.61 2.85
CA THR A 28 -19.46 -4.93 2.29
C THR A 28 -18.15 -5.40 2.90
N VAL A 29 -18.16 -6.54 3.54
CA VAL A 29 -16.98 -7.15 4.15
C VAL A 29 -16.24 -8.02 3.13
N LEU A 30 -14.91 -8.05 3.21
CA LEU A 30 -14.08 -8.93 2.40
C LEU A 30 -14.37 -10.39 2.76
N SER A 31 -14.32 -11.28 1.76
CA SER A 31 -14.54 -12.72 1.98
C SER A 31 -13.50 -13.30 2.94
N GLY A 32 -13.92 -14.25 3.78
CA GLY A 32 -13.04 -14.95 4.73
C GLY A 32 -12.85 -14.24 6.07
N GLN A 33 -13.49 -13.10 6.32
CA GLN A 33 -13.45 -12.43 7.62
C GLN A 33 -14.41 -13.10 8.61
N ASN A 34 -13.91 -13.32 9.85
CA ASN A 34 -14.71 -13.78 10.98
C ASN A 34 -14.86 -12.65 12.01
N LEU A 35 -15.80 -11.76 11.75
CA LEU A 35 -15.99 -10.56 12.56
C LEU A 35 -16.90 -10.81 13.76
N GLN A 36 -16.48 -10.29 14.91
CA GLN A 36 -17.29 -10.25 16.12
C GLN A 36 -17.77 -8.81 16.38
N PRO A 37 -18.87 -8.64 17.12
CA PRO A 37 -19.28 -7.32 17.58
C PRO A 37 -18.15 -6.61 18.34
N GLY A 38 -17.91 -5.33 18.02
CA GLY A 38 -16.83 -4.54 18.62
C GLY A 38 -15.52 -4.55 17.85
N HIS A 39 -15.37 -5.34 16.77
CA HIS A 39 -14.19 -5.29 15.92
C HIS A 39 -14.13 -3.97 15.14
N ILE A 40 -12.93 -3.40 15.07
CA ILE A 40 -12.66 -2.22 14.23
C ILE A 40 -12.41 -2.68 12.80
N LEU A 41 -13.01 -1.98 11.84
CA LEU A 41 -12.89 -2.31 10.43
C LEU A 41 -12.09 -1.24 9.69
N GLY A 42 -11.19 -1.69 8.81
CA GLY A 42 -10.46 -0.86 7.85
C GLY A 42 -10.97 -1.09 6.43
N LYS A 43 -11.14 0.00 5.67
CA LYS A 43 -11.47 -0.08 4.24
C LYS A 43 -10.22 -0.42 3.42
N VAL A 44 -10.31 -1.39 2.54
CA VAL A 44 -9.25 -1.73 1.58
C VAL A 44 -9.27 -0.69 0.46
N SER A 45 -8.47 0.37 0.60
CA SER A 45 -8.41 1.50 -0.33
C SER A 45 -7.35 1.32 -1.43
N VAL A 46 -6.35 0.47 -1.20
CA VAL A 46 -5.28 0.16 -2.17
C VAL A 46 -5.21 -1.33 -2.39
N GLY A 47 -5.02 -1.73 -3.63
CA GLY A 47 -4.86 -3.12 -4.07
C GLY A 47 -3.38 -3.50 -4.24
N THR A 48 -3.11 -4.36 -5.22
CA THR A 48 -1.74 -4.78 -5.55
C THR A 48 -0.96 -3.67 -6.23
N ALA A 49 0.35 -3.63 -6.01
CA ALA A 49 1.27 -2.76 -6.74
C ALA A 49 2.05 -3.57 -7.78
N THR A 50 2.32 -2.95 -8.94
CA THR A 50 3.11 -3.53 -10.03
C THR A 50 4.13 -2.51 -10.51
N GLY A 51 5.36 -2.96 -10.76
CA GLY A 51 6.46 -2.13 -11.26
C GLY A 51 6.75 -2.40 -12.73
N ALA A 52 7.12 -1.36 -13.46
CA ALA A 52 7.55 -1.47 -14.85
C ALA A 52 8.62 -0.43 -15.19
N ALA A 53 9.56 -0.81 -16.06
CA ALA A 53 10.46 0.15 -16.69
C ALA A 53 9.69 0.96 -17.74
N VAL A 54 9.98 2.24 -17.85
CA VAL A 54 9.40 3.11 -18.89
C VAL A 54 10.18 2.89 -20.19
N SER A 55 9.47 2.90 -21.32
CA SER A 55 10.09 2.80 -22.63
C SER A 55 11.04 3.98 -22.89
N GLY A 56 12.20 3.71 -23.45
CA GLY A 56 13.20 4.72 -23.78
C GLY A 56 14.31 4.88 -22.74
N ASN A 57 14.32 4.08 -21.67
CA ASN A 57 15.47 4.01 -20.77
C ASN A 57 16.72 3.55 -21.52
N THR A 58 17.86 4.12 -21.15
CA THR A 58 19.18 3.71 -21.61
C THR A 58 19.69 2.53 -20.80
N GLY A 59 19.60 2.61 -19.48
CA GLY A 59 19.93 1.53 -18.56
C GLY A 59 18.94 0.36 -18.68
N ASN A 60 19.44 -0.86 -18.53
CA ASN A 60 18.63 -2.07 -18.66
C ASN A 60 18.42 -2.80 -17.32
N GLY A 61 18.60 -2.11 -16.22
CA GLY A 61 18.24 -2.63 -14.90
C GLY A 61 16.75 -2.88 -14.72
N THR A 62 16.37 -3.53 -13.63
CA THR A 62 14.98 -3.95 -13.39
C THR A 62 14.46 -3.47 -12.03
N ILE A 63 13.15 -3.49 -11.87
CA ILE A 63 12.47 -3.25 -10.60
C ILE A 63 11.81 -4.54 -10.12
N THR A 64 12.06 -4.92 -8.87
CA THR A 64 11.59 -6.15 -8.24
C THR A 64 10.99 -5.89 -6.86
N ASP A 65 10.42 -6.92 -6.24
CA ASP A 65 9.86 -6.89 -4.88
C ASP A 65 8.82 -5.77 -4.66
N VAL A 66 8.03 -5.50 -5.70
CA VAL A 66 7.09 -4.38 -5.69
C VAL A 66 5.86 -4.71 -4.85
N SER A 67 5.58 -3.88 -3.87
CA SER A 67 4.37 -3.97 -3.04
C SER A 67 3.88 -2.59 -2.60
N ALA A 68 2.60 -2.50 -2.26
CA ALA A 68 2.05 -1.33 -1.60
C ALA A 68 2.43 -1.34 -0.11
N GLY A 69 2.90 -0.22 0.42
CA GLY A 69 3.10 -0.02 1.85
C GLY A 69 1.79 0.37 2.55
N ASP A 70 1.82 0.47 3.88
CA ASP A 70 0.63 0.73 4.69
C ASP A 70 0.01 2.11 4.46
N THR A 71 0.81 3.07 4.01
CA THR A 71 0.38 4.44 3.70
C THR A 71 0.19 4.68 2.20
N ALA A 72 0.22 3.61 1.39
CA ALA A 72 0.08 3.70 -0.06
C ALA A 72 -1.22 4.39 -0.49
N ARG A 73 -1.13 5.09 -1.61
CA ARG A 73 -2.28 5.67 -2.33
C ARG A 73 -2.41 4.98 -3.67
N ALA A 74 -3.63 4.77 -4.11
CA ALA A 74 -3.86 4.27 -5.46
C ALA A 74 -3.41 5.31 -6.50
N GLY A 75 -2.75 4.85 -7.55
CA GLY A 75 -2.21 5.70 -8.61
C GLY A 75 -0.83 5.27 -9.07
N ILE A 76 -0.18 6.13 -9.84
CA ILE A 76 1.12 5.87 -10.44
C ILE A 76 2.20 6.66 -9.69
N TYR A 77 3.17 5.95 -9.15
CA TYR A 77 4.40 6.48 -8.58
C TYR A 77 5.45 6.58 -9.70
N GLN A 78 6.16 7.69 -9.76
CA GLN A 78 7.24 7.92 -10.71
C GLN A 78 8.59 7.74 -10.01
N ILE A 79 9.49 7.02 -10.62
CA ILE A 79 10.82 6.74 -10.08
C ILE A 79 11.82 7.16 -11.16
N VAL A 80 12.54 8.26 -10.94
CA VAL A 80 13.37 8.92 -11.95
C VAL A 80 14.82 8.95 -11.50
N CYS A 81 15.74 8.50 -12.35
CA CYS A 81 17.18 8.58 -12.10
C CYS A 81 17.63 10.05 -12.09
N ILE A 82 18.13 10.50 -10.95
CA ILE A 82 18.63 11.86 -10.74
C ILE A 82 20.16 11.93 -10.64
N GLU A 83 20.78 10.87 -10.09
CA GLU A 83 22.22 10.78 -9.93
C GLU A 83 22.70 9.43 -10.49
N PRO A 84 23.07 9.35 -11.77
CA PRO A 84 23.60 8.13 -12.37
C PRO A 84 25.04 7.86 -11.87
N ALA A 85 25.37 6.59 -11.69
CA ALA A 85 26.73 6.16 -11.41
C ALA A 85 26.93 4.72 -11.88
N THR A 86 28.17 4.30 -12.10
CA THR A 86 28.50 2.96 -12.61
C THR A 86 28.07 1.87 -11.64
N ASN A 87 27.24 0.93 -12.10
CA ASN A 87 26.64 -0.17 -11.36
C ASN A 87 25.79 0.26 -10.14
N ILE A 88 25.45 1.52 -10.03
CA ILE A 88 24.65 2.11 -8.96
C ILE A 88 23.90 3.32 -9.51
N GLY A 89 23.13 4.02 -8.68
CA GLY A 89 22.44 5.27 -9.04
C GLY A 89 21.39 5.61 -8.00
N THR A 90 21.06 6.89 -7.94
CA THR A 90 20.01 7.42 -7.05
C THR A 90 18.81 7.85 -7.86
N PHE A 91 17.64 7.41 -7.43
CA PHE A 91 16.36 7.69 -8.07
C PHE A 91 15.46 8.48 -7.11
N ALA A 92 14.87 9.57 -7.58
CA ALA A 92 13.80 10.26 -6.87
C ALA A 92 12.50 9.47 -7.01
N VAL A 93 11.79 9.28 -5.92
CA VAL A 93 10.49 8.59 -5.88
C VAL A 93 9.40 9.62 -5.62
N GLU A 94 8.50 9.77 -6.58
CA GLU A 94 7.40 10.71 -6.56
C GLU A 94 6.06 9.97 -6.47
N ASN A 95 5.19 10.42 -5.57
CA ASN A 95 3.87 9.82 -5.39
C ASN A 95 2.85 10.34 -6.41
N PRO A 96 1.63 9.75 -6.51
CA PRO A 96 0.62 10.16 -7.47
C PRO A 96 0.17 11.62 -7.36
N ASN A 97 0.51 12.32 -6.28
CA ASN A 97 0.20 13.74 -6.09
C ASN A 97 1.35 14.67 -6.54
N GLY A 98 2.43 14.15 -7.12
CA GLY A 98 3.59 14.94 -7.54
C GLY A 98 4.54 15.32 -6.40
N VAL A 99 4.49 14.60 -5.27
CA VAL A 99 5.36 14.86 -4.12
C VAL A 99 6.48 13.82 -4.06
N ILE A 100 7.73 14.29 -3.94
CA ILE A 100 8.88 13.41 -3.71
C ILE A 100 8.79 12.85 -2.29
N ILE A 101 8.68 11.54 -2.18
CA ILE A 101 8.53 10.81 -0.91
C ILE A 101 9.84 10.17 -0.42
N GLY A 102 10.88 10.22 -1.23
CA GLY A 102 12.20 9.71 -0.87
C GLY A 102 13.10 9.48 -2.07
N HIS A 103 14.26 8.89 -1.80
CA HIS A 103 15.25 8.52 -2.80
C HIS A 103 15.56 7.04 -2.69
N ALA A 104 15.50 6.33 -3.81
CA ALA A 104 15.88 4.93 -3.91
C ALA A 104 17.30 4.82 -4.47
N VAL A 105 18.09 3.91 -3.93
CA VAL A 105 19.44 3.60 -4.42
C VAL A 105 19.40 2.20 -5.05
N VAL A 106 20.04 2.06 -6.21
CA VAL A 106 20.18 0.76 -6.88
C VAL A 106 20.87 -0.26 -5.96
N GLY A 107 20.32 -1.46 -5.88
CA GLY A 107 20.80 -2.53 -5.00
C GLY A 107 20.29 -2.46 -3.55
N ALA A 108 19.57 -1.40 -3.17
CA ALA A 108 18.97 -1.27 -1.85
C ALA A 108 17.44 -1.31 -1.92
N ALA A 109 16.82 -1.94 -0.92
CA ALA A 109 15.35 -1.92 -0.82
C ALA A 109 14.87 -0.52 -0.42
N PHE A 110 13.91 -0.01 -1.17
CA PHE A 110 13.14 1.19 -0.81
C PHE A 110 11.87 0.78 -0.07
N ALA A 111 11.62 1.39 1.07
CA ALA A 111 10.42 1.16 1.88
C ALA A 111 9.73 2.50 2.21
N GLY A 112 8.45 2.59 1.88
CA GLY A 112 7.66 3.82 2.07
C GLY A 112 6.19 3.62 1.71
N GLU A 113 5.57 4.58 1.04
CA GLU A 113 4.22 4.42 0.47
C GLU A 113 4.17 3.23 -0.51
N VAL A 114 5.27 2.96 -1.22
CA VAL A 114 5.50 1.76 -2.02
C VAL A 114 6.85 1.16 -1.67
N ASN A 115 6.96 -0.16 -1.77
CA ASN A 115 8.20 -0.88 -1.52
C ASN A 115 8.67 -1.50 -2.84
N PHE A 116 9.96 -1.46 -3.09
CA PHE A 116 10.58 -2.07 -4.26
C PHE A 116 12.11 -2.14 -4.12
N THR A 117 12.75 -2.88 -5.00
CA THR A 117 14.20 -2.91 -5.16
C THR A 117 14.54 -2.63 -6.63
N LEU A 118 15.45 -1.68 -6.88
CA LEU A 118 16.05 -1.48 -8.20
C LEU A 118 17.32 -2.31 -8.29
N THR A 119 17.44 -3.09 -9.36
CA THR A 119 18.65 -3.85 -9.65
C THR A 119 19.34 -3.29 -10.88
N ASP A 120 20.65 -3.24 -10.85
CA ASP A 120 21.44 -2.86 -12.01
C ASP A 120 21.40 -3.93 -13.09
N GLY A 121 21.73 -3.52 -14.32
CA GLY A 121 21.82 -4.39 -15.48
C GLY A 121 23.22 -4.33 -16.11
N ALA A 122 23.35 -4.84 -17.32
CA ALA A 122 24.62 -4.78 -18.07
C ALA A 122 24.93 -3.38 -18.63
N THR A 123 23.95 -2.49 -18.64
CA THR A 123 24.07 -1.09 -19.08
C THR A 123 23.63 -0.18 -17.97
N ASP A 124 24.55 0.69 -17.54
CA ASP A 124 24.31 1.66 -16.46
C ASP A 124 23.13 2.58 -16.76
N PHE A 125 22.46 3.04 -15.72
CA PHE A 125 21.43 4.05 -15.81
C PHE A 125 22.01 5.43 -16.17
N VAL A 126 21.22 6.22 -16.88
CA VAL A 126 21.51 7.64 -17.13
C VAL A 126 20.44 8.53 -16.49
N ALA A 127 20.79 9.80 -16.29
CA ALA A 127 19.83 10.75 -15.76
C ALA A 127 18.58 10.84 -16.64
N GLY A 128 17.40 10.70 -16.03
CA GLY A 128 16.12 10.68 -16.73
C GLY A 128 15.57 9.27 -17.03
N ASP A 129 16.34 8.19 -16.86
CA ASP A 129 15.80 6.82 -16.88
C ASP A 129 14.71 6.67 -15.81
N ARG A 130 13.64 5.94 -16.13
CA ARG A 130 12.44 5.92 -15.31
C ARG A 130 11.87 4.52 -15.11
N PHE A 131 11.30 4.36 -13.92
CA PHE A 131 10.38 3.26 -13.60
C PHE A 131 9.06 3.84 -13.13
N THR A 132 8.02 3.05 -13.24
CA THR A 132 6.73 3.34 -12.62
C THR A 132 6.32 2.21 -11.68
N VAL A 133 5.70 2.57 -10.56
CA VAL A 133 4.98 1.62 -9.71
C VAL A 133 3.51 2.03 -9.74
N THR A 134 2.67 1.15 -10.26
CA THR A 134 1.22 1.36 -10.28
C THR A 134 0.60 0.64 -9.11
N ALA A 135 0.10 1.39 -8.14
CA ALA A 135 -0.72 0.88 -7.05
C ALA A 135 -2.19 0.91 -7.48
N ALA A 136 -2.79 -0.27 -7.64
CA ALA A 136 -4.18 -0.39 -8.05
C ALA A 136 -5.13 0.13 -6.97
N GLU A 137 -6.33 0.55 -7.36
CA GLU A 137 -7.40 0.81 -6.39
C GLU A 137 -7.75 -0.46 -5.63
N GLY A 138 -8.05 -0.32 -4.35
CA GLY A 138 -8.51 -1.41 -3.50
C GLY A 138 -9.94 -1.81 -3.83
N SER A 139 -10.38 -2.91 -3.26
CA SER A 139 -11.74 -3.45 -3.48
C SER A 139 -12.86 -2.56 -2.90
N GLY A 140 -12.54 -1.55 -2.08
CA GLY A 140 -13.51 -0.76 -1.33
C GLY A 140 -14.24 -1.52 -0.23
N LYS A 141 -13.95 -2.81 -0.07
CA LYS A 141 -14.53 -3.66 0.97
C LYS A 141 -13.81 -3.45 2.31
N TYR A 142 -14.45 -3.86 3.38
CA TYR A 142 -13.91 -3.73 4.72
C TYR A 142 -13.33 -5.06 5.22
N LYS A 143 -12.28 -5.01 5.98
CA LYS A 143 -11.68 -6.13 6.71
C LYS A 143 -11.43 -5.74 8.15
N GLU A 144 -11.22 -6.70 9.03
CA GLU A 144 -10.76 -6.43 10.38
C GLU A 144 -9.47 -5.59 10.34
N TYR A 145 -9.45 -4.51 11.10
CA TYR A 145 -8.25 -3.69 11.26
C TYR A 145 -7.38 -4.31 12.36
N ASN A 146 -6.22 -4.81 11.96
CA ASN A 146 -5.20 -5.29 12.88
C ASN A 146 -4.01 -4.30 12.81
N PRO A 147 -3.82 -3.46 13.83
CA PRO A 147 -2.64 -2.60 13.88
C PRO A 147 -1.38 -3.47 13.99
N ALA A 148 -0.34 -3.14 13.20
CA ALA A 148 0.97 -3.79 13.27
C ALA A 148 1.72 -3.38 14.54
#